data_946db64730ac2d7b822ae8aeabceda5f
#
_entry.id   946db64730ac2d7b822ae8aeabceda5f
#
_cell.length_a   1.000
_cell.length_b   1.000
_cell.length_c   1.000
_cell.angle_alpha   90.00
_cell.angle_beta   90.00
_cell.angle_gamma   90.00
#
_symmetry.space_group_name_H-M   'P 1'
#
loop_
_entity.id
_entity.type
_entity.pdbx_description
1 polymer ?
#
loop_
_entity_poly.entity_id
_entity_poly.type
_entity_poly.pdbx_seq_one_letter_code
_entity_poly.pdbx_strand_id
1 'polypeptide(L)'
;AADGYVGNFVTRVRTPGDHREIRHGAAVIAVGAEEYTPDEYRYGEDERVMTQLALEQKIAAGDAHLIEARGLVMIQCVGCRQKDREYCSRVCCSHAVKNALRLKALNPEMDITILFRDMRTYGLMEDYYREASENWVRFIRYEPDGKPDVKALESEGRLVLRVAVRD
;
A
#
# COMPACT_ATOMS: atom_id res chain seq x y z
N ALA A 1 19.26 15.31 21.53
CA ALA A 1 19.24 16.68 20.94
C ALA A 1 20.28 16.73 19.82
N ALA A 2 19.98 17.44 18.74
CA ALA A 2 20.91 17.72 17.66
C ALA A 2 21.07 19.26 17.55
N ASP A 3 22.31 19.70 17.47
CA ASP A 3 22.69 21.11 17.33
C ASP A 3 23.62 21.24 16.11
N GLY A 4 23.67 22.40 15.49
CA GLY A 4 24.59 22.68 14.37
C GLY A 4 23.89 22.90 13.03
N TYR A 5 24.59 22.67 11.94
CA TYR A 5 24.14 22.91 10.56
C TYR A 5 24.72 21.85 9.63
N VAL A 6 24.23 21.78 8.38
CA VAL A 6 24.68 20.82 7.37
C VAL A 6 26.21 20.85 7.22
N GLY A 7 26.83 19.69 7.35
CA GLY A 7 28.29 19.52 7.38
C GLY A 7 28.92 19.57 8.78
N ASN A 8 28.20 20.06 9.79
CA ASN A 8 28.77 20.26 11.14
C ASN A 8 27.71 20.13 12.26
N PHE A 9 27.10 18.96 12.35
CA PHE A 9 26.17 18.63 13.44
C PHE A 9 26.86 17.99 14.62
N VAL A 10 26.28 18.22 15.83
CA VAL A 10 26.62 17.51 17.04
C VAL A 10 25.34 16.95 17.64
N THR A 11 25.22 15.62 17.68
CA THR A 11 24.04 14.95 18.27
C THR A 11 24.40 14.30 19.59
N ARG A 12 23.61 14.62 20.64
CA ARG A 12 23.71 14.00 21.94
C ARG A 12 22.67 12.88 22.06
N VAL A 13 23.15 11.65 22.14
CA VAL A 13 22.34 10.44 22.33
C VAL A 13 22.37 10.07 23.80
N ARG A 14 21.19 9.80 24.37
CA ARG A 14 21.03 9.28 25.73
C ARG A 14 20.42 7.88 25.67
N THR A 15 21.08 6.93 26.28
CA THR A 15 20.58 5.59 26.54
C THR A 15 20.63 5.32 28.05
N PRO A 16 19.88 4.33 28.59
CA PRO A 16 20.01 3.97 30.00
C PRO A 16 21.48 3.63 30.32
N GLY A 17 22.14 4.48 31.15
CA GLY A 17 23.51 4.29 31.59
C GLY A 17 24.61 4.82 30.67
N ASP A 18 24.29 5.42 29.52
CA ASP A 18 25.30 5.99 28.61
C ASP A 18 24.86 7.33 27.98
N HIS A 19 25.83 8.20 27.80
CA HIS A 19 25.67 9.50 27.10
C HIS A 19 26.78 9.63 26.08
N ARG A 20 26.40 9.76 24.79
CA ARG A 20 27.35 9.93 23.70
C ARG A 20 27.10 11.21 22.94
N GLU A 21 28.19 11.85 22.55
CA GLU A 21 28.19 12.96 21.60
C GLU A 21 28.75 12.47 20.28
N ILE A 22 27.99 12.64 19.21
CA ILE A 22 28.32 12.20 17.84
C ILE A 22 28.43 13.43 16.96
N ARG A 23 29.62 13.64 16.36
CA ARG A 23 29.83 14.67 15.34
C ARG A 23 29.60 14.07 13.96
N HIS A 24 28.75 14.72 13.15
CA HIS A 24 28.41 14.21 11.82
C HIS A 24 28.05 15.35 10.86
N GLY A 25 28.19 15.10 9.54
CA GLY A 25 27.89 16.06 8.50
C GLY A 25 26.41 16.10 8.09
N ALA A 26 25.71 14.98 8.25
CA ALA A 26 24.30 14.85 7.89
C ALA A 26 23.56 13.92 8.86
N ALA A 27 22.25 14.12 8.98
CA ALA A 27 21.35 13.21 9.71
C ALA A 27 20.25 12.72 8.77
N VAL A 28 20.04 11.41 8.74
CA VAL A 28 18.94 10.78 8.00
C VAL A 28 17.84 10.43 8.99
N ILE A 29 16.65 11.00 8.79
CA ILE A 29 15.46 10.70 9.59
C ILE A 29 14.75 9.51 8.92
N ALA A 30 14.81 8.34 9.55
CA ALA A 30 14.24 7.09 9.06
C ALA A 30 13.43 6.40 10.16
N VAL A 31 12.39 7.08 10.65
CA VAL A 31 11.59 6.68 11.82
C VAL A 31 10.52 5.63 11.49
N GLY A 32 10.34 5.27 10.22
CA GLY A 32 9.29 4.38 9.79
C GLY A 32 7.89 4.99 9.89
N ALA A 33 6.88 4.14 9.82
CA ALA A 33 5.48 4.49 10.00
C ALA A 33 4.70 3.28 10.50
N GLU A 34 3.57 3.51 11.14
CA GLU A 34 2.60 2.48 11.47
C GLU A 34 1.59 2.34 10.33
N GLU A 35 1.15 1.11 10.07
CA GLU A 35 0.12 0.85 9.09
C GLU A 35 -1.23 1.36 9.61
N TYR A 36 -1.97 2.03 8.73
CA TYR A 36 -3.33 2.45 9.05
C TYR A 36 -4.26 1.26 9.10
N THR A 37 -5.02 1.13 10.17
CA THR A 37 -6.09 0.14 10.31
C THR A 37 -7.40 0.78 9.84
N PRO A 38 -7.96 0.40 8.69
CA PRO A 38 -9.21 0.97 8.18
C PRO A 38 -10.43 0.44 8.95
N ASP A 39 -11.50 1.22 8.89
CA ASP A 39 -12.86 0.84 9.28
C ASP A 39 -13.81 0.80 8.05
N GLU A 40 -13.23 1.04 6.86
CA GLU A 40 -13.95 1.07 5.59
C GLU A 40 -13.84 -0.29 4.86
N TYR A 41 -14.64 -0.47 3.81
CA TYR A 41 -14.53 -1.57 2.84
C TYR A 41 -14.66 -2.99 3.43
N ARG A 42 -15.33 -3.14 4.58
CA ARG A 42 -15.53 -4.40 5.32
C ARG A 42 -14.23 -4.97 5.94
N TYR A 43 -13.22 -4.14 6.14
CA TYR A 43 -12.03 -4.56 6.88
C TYR A 43 -12.42 -4.95 8.32
N GLY A 44 -11.94 -6.12 8.78
CA GLY A 44 -12.33 -6.68 10.07
C GLY A 44 -13.69 -7.43 10.10
N GLU A 45 -14.51 -7.30 9.04
CA GLU A 45 -15.78 -8.04 8.89
C GLU A 45 -15.64 -9.24 7.94
N ASP A 46 -14.74 -9.16 6.96
CA ASP A 46 -14.51 -10.19 5.96
C ASP A 46 -13.00 -10.46 5.85
N GLU A 47 -12.57 -11.67 6.11
CA GLU A 47 -11.17 -12.08 6.12
C GLU A 47 -10.46 -11.96 4.77
N ARG A 48 -11.23 -11.84 3.68
CA ARG A 48 -10.69 -11.59 2.33
C ARG A 48 -10.30 -10.13 2.12
N VAL A 49 -10.72 -9.23 3.02
CA VAL A 49 -10.34 -7.82 3.01
C VAL A 49 -9.16 -7.63 3.95
N MET A 50 -8.02 -7.23 3.41
CA MET A 50 -6.77 -7.14 4.14
C MET A 50 -5.96 -5.92 3.72
N THR A 51 -4.98 -5.56 4.54
CA THR A 51 -4.03 -4.48 4.20
C THR A 51 -2.99 -4.95 3.19
N GLN A 52 -2.28 -4.01 2.56
CA GLN A 52 -1.19 -4.33 1.63
C GLN A 52 -0.04 -5.10 2.31
N LEU A 53 0.22 -4.82 3.59
CA LEU A 53 1.24 -5.54 4.34
C LEU A 53 0.81 -6.99 4.64
N ALA A 54 -0.44 -7.20 5.04
CA ALA A 54 -0.99 -8.54 5.24
C ALA A 54 -1.01 -9.35 3.92
N LEU A 55 -1.35 -8.70 2.80
CA LEU A 55 -1.27 -9.29 1.47
C LEU A 55 0.17 -9.73 1.13
N GLU A 56 1.15 -8.86 1.37
CA GLU A 56 2.57 -9.17 1.15
C GLU A 56 3.02 -10.38 1.98
N GLN A 57 2.61 -10.45 3.24
CA GLN A 57 2.92 -11.58 4.12
C GLN A 57 2.33 -12.90 3.59
N LYS A 58 1.08 -12.88 3.10
CA LYS A 58 0.45 -14.06 2.48
C LYS A 58 1.15 -14.47 1.19
N ILE A 59 1.54 -13.52 0.35
CA ILE A 59 2.35 -13.81 -0.86
C ILE A 59 3.67 -14.47 -0.48
N ALA A 60 4.37 -13.93 0.53
CA ALA A 60 5.65 -14.48 1.00
C ALA A 60 5.52 -15.87 1.61
N ALA A 61 4.38 -16.14 2.28
CA ALA A 61 4.07 -17.45 2.85
C ALA A 61 3.61 -18.49 1.81
N GLY A 62 3.36 -18.07 0.56
CA GLY A 62 2.84 -18.96 -0.49
C GLY A 62 1.40 -19.42 -0.23
N ASP A 63 0.54 -18.55 0.29
CA ASP A 63 -0.86 -18.85 0.59
C ASP A 63 -1.60 -19.32 -0.69
N ALA A 64 -1.97 -20.59 -0.73
CA ALA A 64 -2.56 -21.23 -1.90
C ALA A 64 -3.92 -20.61 -2.28
N HIS A 65 -4.74 -20.26 -1.29
CA HIS A 65 -6.06 -19.64 -1.55
C HIS A 65 -5.92 -18.27 -2.20
N LEU A 66 -4.91 -17.51 -1.81
CA LEU A 66 -4.60 -16.23 -2.43
C LEU A 66 -4.08 -16.42 -3.87
N ILE A 67 -3.15 -17.36 -4.06
CA ILE A 67 -2.52 -17.59 -5.38
C ILE A 67 -3.54 -18.14 -6.39
N GLU A 68 -4.47 -18.97 -5.95
CA GLU A 68 -5.54 -19.56 -6.79
C GLU A 68 -6.75 -18.63 -6.98
N ALA A 69 -6.75 -17.46 -6.32
CA ALA A 69 -7.83 -16.50 -6.48
C ALA A 69 -7.96 -16.04 -7.93
N ARG A 70 -9.22 -15.96 -8.42
CA ARG A 70 -9.50 -15.49 -9.80
C ARG A 70 -9.29 -14.00 -9.98
N GLY A 71 -9.48 -13.21 -8.92
CA GLY A 71 -9.39 -11.76 -9.01
C GLY A 71 -9.04 -11.11 -7.68
N LEU A 72 -8.36 -9.97 -7.78
CA LEU A 72 -7.96 -9.14 -6.66
C LEU A 72 -8.20 -7.67 -6.99
N VAL A 73 -8.76 -6.92 -6.04
CA VAL A 73 -8.90 -5.46 -6.15
C VAL A 73 -8.12 -4.80 -5.04
N MET A 74 -7.27 -3.86 -5.40
CA MET A 74 -6.50 -3.04 -4.46
C MET A 74 -7.06 -1.62 -4.45
N ILE A 75 -7.53 -1.13 -3.30
CA ILE A 75 -8.05 0.23 -3.14
C ILE A 75 -6.98 1.09 -2.47
N GLN A 76 -6.50 2.10 -3.19
CA GLN A 76 -5.47 3.01 -2.69
C GLN A 76 -6.08 4.22 -1.99
N CYS A 77 -5.26 4.98 -1.27
CA CYS A 77 -5.63 6.21 -0.57
C CYS A 77 -6.63 6.00 0.59
N VAL A 78 -6.76 4.78 1.11
CA VAL A 78 -7.56 4.50 2.30
C VAL A 78 -6.90 5.16 3.51
N GLY A 79 -7.67 5.90 4.32
CA GLY A 79 -7.19 6.58 5.51
C GLY A 79 -6.23 7.75 5.28
N CYS A 80 -6.05 8.21 4.04
CA CYS A 80 -5.21 9.38 3.72
C CYS A 80 -5.82 10.22 2.58
N ARG A 81 -5.29 11.44 2.38
CA ARG A 81 -5.76 12.39 1.35
C ARG A 81 -7.26 12.73 1.50
N GLN A 82 -7.73 12.81 2.70
CA GLN A 82 -9.08 13.21 3.07
C GLN A 82 -9.00 14.30 4.14
N LYS A 83 -10.14 14.93 4.46
CA LYS A 83 -10.22 16.15 5.28
C LYS A 83 -9.42 16.08 6.60
N ASP A 84 -9.42 14.92 7.24
CA ASP A 84 -8.74 14.73 8.54
C ASP A 84 -7.28 14.26 8.39
N ARG A 85 -6.88 13.82 7.20
CA ARG A 85 -5.54 13.34 6.87
C ARG A 85 -5.19 13.69 5.42
N GLU A 86 -4.81 14.93 5.20
CA GLU A 86 -4.56 15.47 3.86
C GLU A 86 -3.29 14.93 3.19
N TYR A 87 -2.36 14.44 3.98
CA TYR A 87 -1.08 13.91 3.48
C TYR A 87 -1.23 12.57 2.75
N CYS A 88 -0.20 12.22 1.98
CA CYS A 88 -0.04 10.95 1.30
C CYS A 88 1.14 10.18 1.90
N SER A 89 0.98 8.88 2.15
CA SER A 89 2.05 8.01 2.64
C SER A 89 3.21 7.84 1.65
N ARG A 90 2.97 8.10 0.35
CA ARG A 90 3.91 7.97 -0.78
C ARG A 90 4.44 6.55 -1.06
N VAL A 91 4.10 5.57 -0.25
CA VAL A 91 4.60 4.19 -0.38
C VAL A 91 3.54 3.22 -0.91
N CYS A 92 2.24 3.50 -0.69
CA CYS A 92 1.17 2.54 -1.00
C CYS A 92 1.05 2.23 -2.50
N CYS A 93 1.27 3.19 -3.40
CA CYS A 93 1.22 2.95 -4.84
C CYS A 93 2.33 1.98 -5.30
N SER A 94 3.57 2.23 -4.88
CA SER A 94 4.68 1.32 -5.19
C SER A 94 4.51 -0.05 -4.55
N HIS A 95 3.94 -0.12 -3.35
CA HIS A 95 3.63 -1.35 -2.66
C HIS A 95 2.57 -2.17 -3.43
N ALA A 96 1.49 -1.51 -3.88
CA ALA A 96 0.45 -2.16 -4.67
C ALA A 96 0.98 -2.70 -6.00
N VAL A 97 1.75 -1.91 -6.74
CA VAL A 97 2.37 -2.32 -8.01
C VAL A 97 3.31 -3.50 -7.80
N LYS A 98 4.18 -3.46 -6.77
CA LYS A 98 5.06 -4.59 -6.43
C LYS A 98 4.27 -5.87 -6.14
N ASN A 99 3.22 -5.78 -5.32
CA ASN A 99 2.41 -6.93 -4.96
C ASN A 99 1.64 -7.47 -6.18
N ALA A 100 1.13 -6.59 -7.05
CA ALA A 100 0.46 -6.99 -8.29
C ALA A 100 1.40 -7.75 -9.23
N LEU A 101 2.61 -7.24 -9.47
CA LEU A 101 3.61 -7.92 -10.29
C LEU A 101 4.01 -9.28 -9.70
N ARG A 102 4.17 -9.35 -8.38
CA ARG A 102 4.48 -10.61 -7.72
C ARG A 102 3.36 -11.64 -7.87
N LEU A 103 2.11 -11.22 -7.74
CA LEU A 103 0.95 -12.09 -7.96
C LEU A 103 0.81 -12.53 -9.41
N LYS A 104 1.03 -11.62 -10.37
CA LYS A 104 1.06 -11.96 -11.80
C LYS A 104 2.15 -12.97 -12.16
N ALA A 105 3.31 -12.89 -11.49
CA ALA A 105 4.36 -13.89 -11.67
C ALA A 105 3.99 -15.28 -11.10
N LEU A 106 3.14 -15.34 -10.06
CA LEU A 106 2.66 -16.59 -9.45
C LEU A 106 1.42 -17.14 -10.17
N ASN A 107 0.53 -16.27 -10.61
CA ASN A 107 -0.71 -16.60 -11.33
C ASN A 107 -0.96 -15.57 -12.44
N PRO A 108 -0.48 -15.79 -13.66
CA PRO A 108 -0.67 -14.86 -14.77
C PRO A 108 -2.14 -14.59 -15.14
N GLU A 109 -3.04 -15.56 -14.87
CA GLU A 109 -4.47 -15.48 -15.17
C GLU A 109 -5.27 -14.69 -14.14
N MET A 110 -4.67 -14.31 -13.01
CA MET A 110 -5.37 -13.55 -11.97
C MET A 110 -5.77 -12.17 -12.50
N ASP A 111 -7.04 -11.82 -12.38
CA ASP A 111 -7.58 -10.51 -12.69
C ASP A 111 -7.19 -9.52 -11.57
N ILE A 112 -6.27 -8.61 -11.82
CA ILE A 112 -5.84 -7.63 -10.82
C ILE A 112 -6.28 -6.23 -11.23
N THR A 113 -6.97 -5.54 -10.34
CA THR A 113 -7.39 -4.15 -10.53
C THR A 113 -6.89 -3.28 -9.38
N ILE A 114 -6.24 -2.17 -9.69
CA ILE A 114 -5.80 -1.16 -8.72
C ILE A 114 -6.66 0.09 -8.88
N LEU A 115 -7.45 0.41 -7.84
CA LEU A 115 -8.25 1.63 -7.77
C LEU A 115 -7.44 2.72 -7.08
N PHE A 116 -7.30 3.88 -7.69
CA PHE A 116 -6.42 4.93 -7.19
C PHE A 116 -6.99 6.33 -7.45
N ARG A 117 -6.56 7.33 -6.68
CA ARG A 117 -6.88 8.75 -6.93
C ARG A 117 -5.82 9.43 -7.79
N ASP A 118 -4.54 9.23 -7.44
CA ASP A 118 -3.37 9.59 -8.25
C ASP A 118 -2.33 8.49 -8.09
N MET A 119 -1.80 8.00 -9.20
CA MET A 119 -0.69 7.06 -9.17
C MET A 119 0.61 7.82 -8.85
N ARG A 120 1.29 7.39 -7.80
CA ARG A 120 2.52 8.04 -7.32
C ARG A 120 3.72 7.10 -7.38
N THR A 121 3.87 6.43 -8.51
CA THR A 121 5.02 5.61 -8.89
C THR A 121 5.95 6.41 -9.78
N TYR A 122 6.47 7.52 -9.28
CA TYR A 122 7.34 8.42 -10.06
C TYR A 122 8.81 7.99 -10.02
N GLY A 123 9.61 8.54 -10.94
CA GLY A 123 11.03 8.21 -11.11
C GLY A 123 11.18 6.75 -11.56
N LEU A 124 12.13 6.04 -11.03
CA LEU A 124 12.39 4.62 -11.39
C LEU A 124 11.24 3.67 -11.09
N MET A 125 10.27 4.07 -10.24
CA MET A 125 9.10 3.26 -9.95
C MET A 125 8.06 3.25 -11.09
N GLU A 126 8.18 4.16 -12.05
CA GLU A 126 7.31 4.22 -13.21
C GLU A 126 7.52 3.04 -14.16
N ASP A 127 8.72 2.50 -14.22
CA ASP A 127 9.02 1.30 -15.00
C ASP A 127 8.21 0.08 -14.50
N TYR A 128 8.09 -0.08 -13.19
CA TYR A 128 7.27 -1.13 -12.59
C TYR A 128 5.77 -0.91 -12.82
N TYR A 129 5.30 0.34 -12.82
CA TYR A 129 3.92 0.66 -13.15
C TYR A 129 3.59 0.27 -14.60
N ARG A 130 4.48 0.59 -15.54
CA ARG A 130 4.36 0.21 -16.94
C ARG A 130 4.39 -1.30 -17.10
N GLU A 131 5.35 -1.99 -16.49
CA GLU A 131 5.44 -3.46 -16.48
C GLU A 131 4.15 -4.10 -15.95
N ALA A 132 3.56 -3.57 -14.87
CA ALA A 132 2.28 -4.07 -14.35
C ALA A 132 1.14 -3.89 -15.34
N SER A 133 1.08 -2.76 -16.04
CA SER A 133 0.09 -2.51 -17.10
C SER A 133 0.26 -3.47 -18.29
N GLU A 134 1.50 -3.73 -18.71
CA GLU A 134 1.83 -4.70 -19.76
C GLU A 134 1.47 -6.14 -19.36
N ASN A 135 1.48 -6.45 -18.07
CA ASN A 135 1.00 -7.71 -17.49
C ASN A 135 -0.51 -7.71 -17.16
N TRP A 136 -1.28 -6.85 -17.82
CA TRP A 136 -2.75 -6.80 -17.70
C TRP A 136 -3.28 -6.45 -16.29
N VAL A 137 -2.51 -5.76 -15.48
CA VAL A 137 -3.03 -5.12 -14.27
C VAL A 137 -3.84 -3.90 -14.69
N ARG A 138 -5.12 -3.85 -14.30
CA ARG A 138 -6.00 -2.72 -14.60
C ARG A 138 -5.81 -1.61 -13.58
N PHE A 139 -5.72 -0.39 -14.07
CA PHE A 139 -5.60 0.82 -13.26
C PHE A 139 -6.82 1.70 -13.49
N ILE A 140 -7.65 1.89 -12.46
CA ILE A 140 -8.89 2.67 -12.55
C ILE A 140 -8.80 3.82 -11.55
N ARG A 141 -8.91 5.04 -12.07
CA ARG A 141 -8.96 6.24 -11.24
C ARG A 141 -10.35 6.42 -10.66
N TYR A 142 -10.42 6.90 -9.42
CA TYR A 142 -11.67 7.33 -8.81
C TYR A 142 -11.52 8.71 -8.17
N GLU A 143 -12.61 9.45 -8.09
CA GLU A 143 -12.64 10.78 -7.48
C GLU A 143 -12.97 10.70 -5.97
N PRO A 144 -12.62 11.73 -5.17
CA PRO A 144 -12.83 11.74 -3.72
C PRO A 144 -14.27 11.53 -3.26
N ASP A 145 -15.23 12.02 -4.03
CA ASP A 145 -16.68 11.91 -3.83
C ASP A 145 -17.28 10.64 -4.45
N GLY A 146 -16.51 9.96 -5.33
CA GLY A 146 -16.83 8.69 -5.96
C GLY A 146 -16.10 7.50 -5.34
N LYS A 147 -15.91 7.48 -4.02
CA LYS A 147 -15.19 6.36 -3.34
C LYS A 147 -15.74 4.99 -3.75
N PRO A 148 -14.88 3.97 -3.92
CA PRO A 148 -15.32 2.61 -4.16
C PRO A 148 -16.29 2.11 -3.09
N ASP A 149 -17.22 1.25 -3.48
CA ASP A 149 -18.16 0.55 -2.59
C ASP A 149 -17.87 -0.95 -2.61
N VAL A 150 -17.78 -1.59 -1.43
CA VAL A 150 -17.47 -3.01 -1.30
C VAL A 150 -18.63 -3.73 -0.63
N LYS A 151 -19.24 -4.67 -1.36
CA LYS A 151 -20.37 -5.47 -0.87
C LYS A 151 -20.10 -6.96 -1.01
N ALA A 152 -20.48 -7.72 0.01
CA ALA A 152 -20.57 -9.16 -0.09
C ALA A 152 -21.91 -9.53 -0.77
N LEU A 153 -21.83 -10.31 -1.82
CA LEU A 153 -22.99 -10.79 -2.58
C LEU A 153 -22.88 -12.31 -2.79
N GLU A 154 -24.01 -12.97 -2.86
CA GLU A 154 -24.08 -14.35 -3.31
C GLU A 154 -24.21 -14.37 -4.84
N SER A 155 -23.30 -15.07 -5.53
CA SER A 155 -23.32 -15.25 -6.97
C SER A 155 -22.96 -16.69 -7.28
N GLU A 156 -23.84 -17.37 -8.02
CA GLU A 156 -23.67 -18.77 -8.42
C GLU A 156 -23.38 -19.72 -7.23
N GLY A 157 -24.06 -19.51 -6.10
CA GLY A 157 -23.87 -20.29 -4.88
C GLY A 157 -22.55 -20.05 -4.15
N ARG A 158 -21.85 -18.95 -4.48
CA ARG A 158 -20.59 -18.54 -3.84
C ARG A 158 -20.71 -17.11 -3.29
N LEU A 159 -20.11 -16.89 -2.12
CA LEU A 159 -19.98 -15.54 -1.58
C LEU A 159 -18.84 -14.81 -2.28
N VAL A 160 -19.17 -13.77 -3.04
CA VAL A 160 -18.21 -12.92 -3.75
C VAL A 160 -18.16 -11.52 -3.16
N LEU A 161 -16.99 -10.87 -3.21
CA LEU A 161 -16.87 -9.44 -2.92
C LEU A 161 -16.99 -8.66 -4.23
N ARG A 162 -18.04 -7.85 -4.33
CA ARG A 162 -18.22 -6.91 -5.43
C ARG A 162 -17.64 -5.56 -5.03
N VAL A 163 -16.74 -5.06 -5.85
CA VAL A 163 -16.20 -3.70 -5.74
C VAL A 163 -16.78 -2.88 -6.89
N ALA A 164 -17.47 -1.79 -6.57
CA ALA A 164 -18.02 -0.85 -7.54
C ALA A 164 -17.33 0.50 -7.40
N VAL A 165 -16.98 1.11 -8.51
CA VAL A 165 -16.46 2.46 -8.59
C VAL A 165 -17.32 3.25 -9.58
N ARG A 166 -17.52 4.54 -9.31
CA ARG A 166 -18.20 5.44 -10.24
C ARG A 166 -17.17 6.10 -11.14
N ASP A 167 -17.46 6.09 -12.44
CA ASP A 167 -16.75 6.89 -13.44
C ASP A 167 -17.14 8.39 -13.29
#